data_a505c986ba1657ae7f8dc90df653a4f9
#
_entry.id   a505c986ba1657ae7f8dc90df653a4f9
#
_cell.length_a   1.000
_cell.length_b   1.000
_cell.length_c   1.000
_cell.angle_alpha   90.00
_cell.angle_beta   90.00
_cell.angle_gamma   90.00
#
_symmetry.space_group_name_H-M   'P 1'
#
loop_
_entity.id
_entity.type
_entity.pdbx_description
1 polymer ?
#
loop_
_entity_poly.entity_id
_entity_poly.type
_entity_poly.pdbx_seq_one_letter_code
_entity_poly.pdbx_strand_id
1 'polypeptide(L)'
;MRSVAQHALWALWDARVAFGGSGEIDRAQVLLWESVPGDEVAVSESIMSGGLEAFQLKEDDAMKLLVCQVHIGATNCDFQMEQYVWKRRADGTHIINIRMTWEKLLLAARAIAAIDNPADVCVVSARPYAQRALLKFAAHTGATPIFGRFTPGCLTNQIQKQFKEPRLLIVSDPRVDHQAVTEASYVGVPVISFCNTDSPLKFVDIAIPCNNKGAQAIGLMWWLLAREVLLIKGKMTRQTGFVLDDKEIMPDLYFYRDPEEQEKEELAEPREVKEPWPGVAVPEVPRVEEVVRSVGMV
;
A
#
# COMPACT_ATOMS: atom_id res chain seq x y z
N MET A 1 1.89 23.88 23.43
CA MET A 1 1.14 24.82 22.57
C MET A 1 0.92 24.11 21.23
N ARG A 2 -0.31 23.91 20.79
CA ARG A 2 -0.65 23.15 19.57
C ARG A 2 -0.52 24.09 18.38
N SER A 3 0.15 23.62 17.32
CA SER A 3 0.41 24.42 16.10
C SER A 3 -0.90 24.86 15.43
N VAL A 4 -0.98 26.14 15.07
CA VAL A 4 -2.12 26.78 14.38
C VAL A 4 -2.46 26.05 13.06
N ALA A 5 -1.46 25.49 12.38
CA ALA A 5 -1.62 24.68 11.16
C ALA A 5 -2.43 23.39 11.40
N GLN A 6 -2.28 22.74 12.55
CA GLN A 6 -3.08 21.57 12.90
C GLN A 6 -4.55 21.93 13.16
N HIS A 7 -4.82 23.13 13.66
CA HIS A 7 -6.18 23.64 13.83
C HIS A 7 -6.83 24.03 12.49
N ALA A 8 -6.05 24.59 11.55
CA ALA A 8 -6.57 24.96 10.23
C ALA A 8 -6.95 23.72 9.38
N LEU A 9 -6.11 22.68 9.37
CA LEU A 9 -6.43 21.40 8.71
C LEU A 9 -7.69 20.75 9.32
N TRP A 10 -7.88 20.92 10.61
CA TRP A 10 -9.03 20.37 11.32
C TRP A 10 -10.30 21.15 11.05
N ALA A 11 -10.25 22.46 11.02
CA ALA A 11 -11.40 23.32 10.69
C ALA A 11 -11.90 23.06 9.26
N LEU A 12 -11.00 22.85 8.30
CA LEU A 12 -11.34 22.47 6.93
C LEU A 12 -11.97 21.08 6.83
N TRP A 13 -11.51 20.17 7.68
CA TRP A 13 -12.05 18.80 7.72
C TRP A 13 -13.42 18.72 8.40
N ASP A 14 -13.63 19.45 9.52
CA ASP A 14 -14.93 19.56 10.21
C ASP A 14 -15.99 20.25 9.32
N ALA A 15 -15.60 21.25 8.54
CA ALA A 15 -16.49 21.91 7.58
C ALA A 15 -16.94 20.94 6.45
N ARG A 16 -16.07 20.05 5.99
CA ARG A 16 -16.40 19.07 4.94
C ARG A 16 -17.30 17.93 5.43
N VAL A 17 -17.18 17.55 6.70
CA VAL A 17 -18.03 16.52 7.32
C VAL A 17 -19.42 17.07 7.67
N ALA A 18 -19.52 18.38 7.95
CA ALA A 18 -20.79 19.05 8.24
C ALA A 18 -21.63 19.33 6.97
N PHE A 19 -21.00 19.48 5.81
CA PHE A 19 -21.68 19.75 4.53
C PHE A 19 -21.48 18.58 3.56
N GLY A 20 -22.14 17.46 3.77
CA GLY A 20 -22.13 16.24 2.94
C GLY A 20 -22.39 16.48 1.43
N GLY A 21 -21.43 17.09 0.71
CA GLY A 21 -21.52 17.44 -0.69
C GLY A 21 -20.25 17.07 -1.45
N SER A 22 -20.42 16.25 -2.49
CA SER A 22 -19.48 16.06 -3.58
C SER A 22 -19.36 17.37 -4.37
N GLY A 23 -18.40 18.22 -4.02
CA GLY A 23 -18.15 19.49 -4.69
C GLY A 23 -16.66 19.79 -4.80
N GLU A 24 -16.27 20.33 -5.94
CA GLU A 24 -14.93 20.85 -6.25
C GLU A 24 -14.38 21.67 -5.08
N ILE A 25 -13.11 21.43 -4.77
CA ILE A 25 -12.37 22.20 -3.75
C ILE A 25 -12.26 23.62 -4.29
N ASP A 26 -12.98 24.55 -3.67
CA ASP A 26 -13.00 25.95 -4.09
C ASP A 26 -11.58 26.55 -3.95
N ARG A 27 -11.08 27.17 -5.03
CA ARG A 27 -9.78 27.86 -5.06
C ARG A 27 -9.60 28.87 -3.92
N ALA A 28 -10.69 29.39 -3.37
CA ALA A 28 -10.68 30.28 -2.21
C ALA A 28 -10.15 29.60 -0.94
N GLN A 29 -10.31 28.28 -0.78
CA GLN A 29 -9.80 27.53 0.38
C GLN A 29 -8.29 27.25 0.30
N VAL A 30 -7.75 27.18 -0.92
CA VAL A 30 -6.30 27.05 -1.16
C VAL A 30 -5.58 28.37 -0.89
N LEU A 31 -6.21 29.51 -1.18
CA LEU A 31 -5.64 30.84 -0.95
C LEU A 31 -5.56 31.23 0.55
N LEU A 32 -6.42 30.63 1.39
CA LEU A 32 -6.30 30.81 2.87
C LEU A 32 -5.08 30.08 3.46
N TRP A 33 -4.52 29.12 2.75
CA TRP A 33 -3.29 28.45 3.14
C TRP A 33 -2.02 29.31 2.90
N GLU A 34 -2.03 30.14 1.85
CA GLU A 34 -0.90 31.01 1.50
C GLU A 34 -0.72 32.21 2.43
N SER A 35 -1.71 32.51 3.29
CA SER A 35 -1.68 33.67 4.20
C SER A 35 -1.15 33.39 5.62
N VAL A 36 -0.71 32.16 5.91
CA VAL A 36 -0.11 31.82 7.19
C VAL A 36 1.40 32.12 7.14
N PRO A 37 1.92 33.03 7.96
CA PRO A 37 3.34 33.36 7.95
C PRO A 37 4.18 32.12 8.29
N GLY A 38 5.08 31.75 7.35
CA GLY A 38 5.80 30.48 7.32
C GLY A 38 6.89 30.26 8.39
N ASP A 39 7.09 31.18 9.32
CA ASP A 39 8.28 31.16 10.16
C ASP A 39 8.17 30.34 11.45
N GLU A 40 6.95 30.05 11.94
CA GLU A 40 6.78 29.24 13.17
C GLU A 40 6.61 27.72 12.91
N VAL A 41 6.25 27.31 11.70
CA VAL A 41 6.03 25.89 11.36
C VAL A 41 7.37 25.16 11.14
N ALA A 42 8.38 25.89 10.65
CA ALA A 42 9.69 25.32 10.29
C ALA A 42 10.52 24.81 11.49
N VAL A 43 10.36 25.41 12.67
CA VAL A 43 11.22 25.08 13.82
C VAL A 43 10.86 23.76 14.51
N SER A 44 9.60 23.33 14.46
CA SER A 44 9.19 22.06 15.08
C SER A 44 9.40 20.83 14.18
N GLU A 45 9.59 21.03 12.87
CA GLU A 45 9.75 19.94 11.89
C GLU A 45 11.18 19.40 11.81
N SER A 46 12.17 20.20 12.25
CA SER A 46 13.59 19.87 12.11
C SER A 46 14.11 18.83 13.11
N ILE A 47 13.40 18.55 14.20
CA ILE A 47 13.96 17.78 15.32
C ILE A 47 14.01 16.29 15.06
N MET A 48 13.06 15.72 14.30
CA MET A 48 12.94 14.27 14.12
C MET A 48 13.57 13.74 12.82
N SER A 49 13.62 14.53 11.75
CA SER A 49 14.24 14.15 10.47
C SER A 49 15.74 14.50 10.36
N GLY A 50 16.34 15.00 11.45
CA GLY A 50 17.72 15.51 11.42
C GLY A 50 17.92 16.73 10.51
N GLY A 51 16.84 17.45 10.18
CA GLY A 51 16.89 18.66 9.36
C GLY A 51 17.09 18.43 7.86
N LEU A 52 17.09 17.18 7.39
CA LEU A 52 17.25 16.89 5.97
C LEU A 52 15.89 17.02 5.25
N GLU A 53 15.76 18.00 4.37
CA GLU A 53 14.58 18.22 3.51
C GLU A 53 14.18 16.96 2.73
N ALA A 54 15.17 16.11 2.40
CA ALA A 54 14.95 14.86 1.69
C ALA A 54 14.04 13.87 2.42
N PHE A 55 13.92 13.95 3.74
CA PHE A 55 13.09 13.03 4.54
C PHE A 55 11.78 13.68 5.01
N GLN A 56 11.53 14.92 4.67
CA GLN A 56 10.28 15.58 5.01
C GLN A 56 9.11 15.01 4.22
N LEU A 57 7.95 14.95 4.86
CA LEU A 57 6.71 14.57 4.20
C LEU A 57 6.29 15.69 3.23
N LYS A 58 6.20 15.38 1.94
CA LYS A 58 5.70 16.31 0.93
C LYS A 58 4.19 16.45 1.03
N GLU A 59 3.67 17.61 0.66
CA GLU A 59 2.23 17.90 0.67
C GLU A 59 1.43 16.93 -0.22
N ASP A 60 1.95 16.59 -1.40
CA ASP A 60 1.32 15.63 -2.31
C ASP A 60 1.17 14.25 -1.68
N ASP A 61 2.17 13.80 -0.92
CA ASP A 61 2.12 12.50 -0.25
C ASP A 61 1.18 12.53 0.96
N ALA A 62 1.14 13.65 1.68
CA ALA A 62 0.17 13.88 2.76
C ALA A 62 -1.27 13.85 2.23
N MET A 63 -1.52 14.49 1.09
CA MET A 63 -2.83 14.45 0.45
C MET A 63 -3.22 13.04 0.02
N LYS A 64 -2.31 12.25 -0.57
CA LYS A 64 -2.57 10.83 -0.90
C LYS A 64 -2.92 10.01 0.34
N LEU A 65 -2.19 10.19 1.46
CA LEU A 65 -2.47 9.50 2.73
C LEU A 65 -3.85 9.85 3.29
N LEU A 66 -4.29 11.11 3.15
CA LEU A 66 -5.62 11.55 3.60
C LEU A 66 -6.73 11.02 2.71
N VAL A 67 -6.58 11.07 1.38
CA VAL A 67 -7.56 10.58 0.40
C VAL A 67 -7.79 9.08 0.56
N CYS A 68 -6.72 8.29 0.72
CA CYS A 68 -6.81 6.86 0.95
C CYS A 68 -7.21 6.48 2.39
N GLN A 69 -7.52 7.44 3.26
CA GLN A 69 -7.98 7.22 4.64
C GLN A 69 -7.01 6.37 5.49
N VAL A 70 -5.70 6.55 5.29
CA VAL A 70 -4.67 5.85 6.06
C VAL A 70 -4.70 6.23 7.54
N HIS A 71 -5.13 7.45 7.85
CA HIS A 71 -5.20 8.02 9.19
C HIS A 71 -6.37 7.52 10.03
N ILE A 72 -7.35 6.83 9.45
CA ILE A 72 -8.54 6.34 10.16
C ILE A 72 -8.22 4.99 10.81
N GLY A 73 -8.17 4.98 12.13
CA GLY A 73 -7.95 3.76 12.93
C GLY A 73 -9.25 3.02 13.27
N ALA A 74 -9.15 2.06 14.16
CA ALA A 74 -10.29 1.32 14.70
C ALA A 74 -10.92 2.05 15.91
N THR A 75 -12.05 1.53 16.39
CA THR A 75 -12.70 2.00 17.62
C THR A 75 -11.95 1.56 18.88
N ASN A 76 -11.27 0.41 18.78
CA ASN A 76 -10.43 -0.12 19.86
C ASN A 76 -8.98 0.36 19.71
N CYS A 77 -8.31 0.57 20.83
CA CYS A 77 -6.90 0.94 20.84
C CYS A 77 -6.14 0.01 21.79
N ASP A 78 -5.03 -0.54 21.31
CA ASP A 78 -4.07 -1.24 22.17
C ASP A 78 -3.22 -0.21 22.92
N PHE A 79 -2.83 -0.53 24.16
CA PHE A 79 -2.05 0.40 25.00
C PHE A 79 -0.71 0.80 24.36
N GLN A 80 -0.05 -0.12 23.63
CA GLN A 80 1.20 0.16 22.94
C GLN A 80 1.01 1.06 21.71
N MET A 81 -0.18 1.06 21.09
CA MET A 81 -0.51 1.89 19.94
C MET A 81 -0.98 3.30 20.33
N GLU A 82 -1.31 3.55 21.60
CA GLU A 82 -1.81 4.85 22.07
C GLU A 82 -0.86 6.02 21.74
N GLN A 83 0.45 5.78 21.76
CA GLN A 83 1.47 6.77 21.39
C GLN A 83 1.36 7.28 19.95
N TYR A 84 0.75 6.51 19.02
CA TYR A 84 0.57 6.85 17.62
C TYR A 84 -0.79 7.50 17.33
N VAL A 85 -1.70 7.49 18.32
CA VAL A 85 -3.02 8.09 18.20
C VAL A 85 -2.94 9.58 18.48
N TRP A 86 -3.50 10.37 17.56
CA TRP A 86 -3.58 11.83 17.74
C TRP A 86 -4.82 12.25 18.52
N LYS A 87 -6.02 11.71 18.13
CA LYS A 87 -7.31 12.04 18.75
C LYS A 87 -8.32 10.92 18.52
N ARG A 88 -9.33 10.85 19.42
CA ARG A 88 -10.52 10.01 19.24
C ARG A 88 -11.67 10.86 18.74
N ARG A 89 -12.39 10.41 17.70
CA ARG A 89 -13.58 11.05 17.15
C ARG A 89 -14.80 10.84 18.06
N ALA A 90 -15.87 11.61 17.82
CA ALA A 90 -17.15 11.42 18.49
C ALA A 90 -17.73 10.01 18.23
N ASP A 91 -17.51 9.46 17.04
CA ASP A 91 -17.90 8.10 16.64
C ASP A 91 -17.10 6.98 17.35
N GLY A 92 -16.19 7.34 18.23
CA GLY A 92 -15.32 6.41 18.93
C GLY A 92 -14.11 5.91 18.14
N THR A 93 -13.96 6.25 16.87
CA THR A 93 -12.79 5.87 16.05
C THR A 93 -11.57 6.70 16.43
N HIS A 94 -10.38 6.06 16.42
CA HIS A 94 -9.12 6.71 16.70
C HIS A 94 -8.51 7.24 15.40
N ILE A 95 -7.92 8.43 15.47
CA ILE A 95 -7.19 9.04 14.34
C ILE A 95 -5.71 8.86 14.58
N ILE A 96 -5.04 8.25 13.61
CA ILE A 96 -3.61 7.98 13.64
C ILE A 96 -2.85 9.24 13.21
N ASN A 97 -1.72 9.51 13.86
CA ASN A 97 -0.85 10.62 13.51
C ASN A 97 -0.03 10.29 12.25
N ILE A 98 -0.33 10.95 11.13
CA ILE A 98 0.31 10.73 9.82
C ILE A 98 1.82 11.00 9.86
N ARG A 99 2.27 11.97 10.67
CA ARG A 99 3.70 12.26 10.83
C ARG A 99 4.44 11.05 11.38
N MET A 100 3.90 10.40 12.41
CA MET A 100 4.50 9.19 12.99
C MET A 100 4.47 8.02 11.99
N THR A 101 3.42 7.93 11.18
CA THR A 101 3.34 6.94 10.09
C THR A 101 4.49 7.14 9.11
N TRP A 102 4.74 8.37 8.68
CA TRP A 102 5.82 8.68 7.75
C TRP A 102 7.21 8.39 8.34
N GLU A 103 7.47 8.80 9.57
CA GLU A 103 8.74 8.56 10.27
C GLU A 103 9.04 7.06 10.39
N LYS A 104 8.04 6.27 10.78
CA LYS A 104 8.18 4.80 10.90
C LYS A 104 8.31 4.12 9.54
N LEU A 105 7.65 4.64 8.51
CA LEU A 105 7.80 4.15 7.13
C LEU A 105 9.23 4.37 6.62
N LEU A 106 9.81 5.54 6.84
CA LEU A 106 11.20 5.82 6.48
C LEU A 106 12.19 4.93 7.26
N LEU A 107 11.93 4.68 8.53
CA LEU A 107 12.74 3.77 9.33
C LEU A 107 12.69 2.33 8.77
N ALA A 108 11.49 1.87 8.42
CA ALA A 108 11.28 0.57 7.79
C ALA A 108 11.99 0.47 6.43
N ALA A 109 11.88 1.50 5.60
CA ALA A 109 12.54 1.55 4.30
C ALA A 109 14.08 1.46 4.43
N ARG A 110 14.67 2.12 5.43
CA ARG A 110 16.10 2.02 5.74
C ARG A 110 16.50 0.60 6.17
N ALA A 111 15.69 -0.03 7.04
CA ALA A 111 15.94 -1.39 7.48
C ALA A 111 15.90 -2.39 6.31
N ILE A 112 14.94 -2.25 5.39
CA ILE A 112 14.83 -3.09 4.19
C ILE A 112 16.01 -2.85 3.23
N ALA A 113 16.38 -1.58 3.04
CA ALA A 113 17.48 -1.21 2.15
C ALA A 113 18.84 -1.68 2.65
N ALA A 114 19.01 -1.85 3.97
CA ALA A 114 20.24 -2.34 4.59
C ALA A 114 20.53 -3.82 4.30
N ILE A 115 19.55 -4.56 3.78
CA ILE A 115 19.74 -5.97 3.39
C ILE A 115 20.24 -6.01 1.94
N ASP A 116 21.42 -6.58 1.75
CA ASP A 116 22.08 -6.64 0.45
C ASP A 116 21.31 -7.49 -0.55
N ASN A 117 20.94 -8.72 -0.13
CA ASN A 117 20.17 -9.62 -0.97
C ASN A 117 18.65 -9.42 -0.73
N PRO A 118 17.92 -8.86 -1.70
CA PRO A 118 16.48 -8.62 -1.53
C PRO A 118 15.65 -9.89 -1.38
N ALA A 119 16.13 -11.04 -1.85
CA ALA A 119 15.44 -12.32 -1.70
C ALA A 119 15.34 -12.79 -0.23
N ASP A 120 16.24 -12.31 0.65
CA ASP A 120 16.23 -12.61 2.08
C ASP A 120 15.18 -11.79 2.86
N VAL A 121 14.49 -10.87 2.19
CA VAL A 121 13.34 -10.15 2.73
C VAL A 121 12.08 -10.92 2.38
N CYS A 122 11.41 -11.49 3.38
CA CYS A 122 10.11 -12.13 3.20
C CYS A 122 8.96 -11.16 3.51
N VAL A 123 7.95 -11.18 2.66
CA VAL A 123 6.76 -10.34 2.79
C VAL A 123 5.54 -11.24 2.92
N VAL A 124 4.79 -11.09 4.02
CA VAL A 124 3.66 -11.98 4.37
C VAL A 124 2.36 -11.20 4.41
N SER A 125 1.31 -11.75 3.81
CA SER A 125 -0.05 -11.29 3.99
C SER A 125 -1.09 -12.36 3.71
N ALA A 126 -1.96 -12.61 4.68
CA ALA A 126 -3.15 -13.45 4.49
C ALA A 126 -4.37 -12.61 4.06
N ARG A 127 -4.33 -11.28 4.18
CA ARG A 127 -5.46 -10.43 3.77
C ARG A 127 -5.61 -10.36 2.25
N PRO A 128 -6.81 -10.60 1.69
CA PRO A 128 -7.03 -10.53 0.25
C PRO A 128 -6.73 -9.14 -0.34
N TYR A 129 -7.08 -8.08 0.38
CA TYR A 129 -6.83 -6.69 -0.06
C TYR A 129 -5.35 -6.33 -0.19
N ALA A 130 -4.47 -7.02 0.51
CA ALA A 130 -3.04 -6.75 0.46
C ALA A 130 -2.29 -7.63 -0.55
N GLN A 131 -2.89 -8.71 -1.07
CA GLN A 131 -2.20 -9.68 -1.93
C GLN A 131 -1.63 -9.05 -3.20
N ARG A 132 -2.43 -8.23 -3.90
CA ARG A 132 -1.99 -7.54 -5.11
C ARG A 132 -0.84 -6.59 -4.81
N ALA A 133 -0.96 -5.77 -3.76
CA ALA A 133 0.07 -4.85 -3.34
C ALA A 133 1.39 -5.57 -2.99
N LEU A 134 1.31 -6.67 -2.28
CA LEU A 134 2.43 -7.51 -1.90
C LEU A 134 3.15 -8.10 -3.12
N LEU A 135 2.43 -8.63 -4.11
CA LEU A 135 3.01 -9.16 -5.33
C LEU A 135 3.73 -8.07 -6.13
N LYS A 136 3.14 -6.86 -6.23
CA LYS A 136 3.77 -5.72 -6.90
C LYS A 136 5.00 -5.22 -6.15
N PHE A 137 4.93 -5.14 -4.82
CA PHE A 137 6.07 -4.82 -3.98
C PHE A 137 7.24 -5.81 -4.21
N ALA A 138 6.95 -7.10 -4.20
CA ALA A 138 7.93 -8.15 -4.44
C ALA A 138 8.57 -8.04 -5.83
N ALA A 139 7.76 -7.77 -6.87
CA ALA A 139 8.25 -7.59 -8.24
C ALA A 139 9.21 -6.39 -8.37
N HIS A 140 8.90 -5.26 -7.71
CA HIS A 140 9.72 -4.05 -7.81
C HIS A 140 10.97 -4.08 -6.92
N THR A 141 10.89 -4.67 -5.73
CA THR A 141 12.01 -4.69 -4.76
C THR A 141 12.87 -5.93 -4.86
N GLY A 142 12.34 -7.03 -5.42
CA GLY A 142 12.99 -8.35 -5.46
C GLY A 142 12.78 -9.18 -4.19
N ALA A 143 11.89 -8.76 -3.29
CA ALA A 143 11.57 -9.49 -2.06
C ALA A 143 10.81 -10.79 -2.34
N THR A 144 10.86 -11.74 -1.40
CA THR A 144 10.16 -13.01 -1.52
C THR A 144 8.74 -12.91 -0.95
N PRO A 145 7.67 -13.02 -1.78
CA PRO A 145 6.30 -12.93 -1.30
C PRO A 145 5.80 -14.26 -0.74
N ILE A 146 5.03 -14.19 0.34
CA ILE A 146 4.23 -15.28 0.91
C ILE A 146 2.81 -14.75 1.05
N PHE A 147 1.93 -15.11 0.14
CA PHE A 147 0.53 -14.66 0.13
C PHE A 147 -0.42 -15.79 0.48
N GLY A 148 -1.62 -15.42 0.97
CA GLY A 148 -2.60 -16.36 1.45
C GLY A 148 -2.24 -16.91 2.82
N ARG A 149 -2.63 -18.15 3.11
CA ARG A 149 -2.38 -18.77 4.41
C ARG A 149 -0.90 -19.04 4.62
N PHE A 150 -0.35 -18.49 5.69
CA PHE A 150 1.00 -18.84 6.13
C PHE A 150 1.04 -20.28 6.64
N THR A 151 1.85 -21.12 6.02
CA THR A 151 2.00 -22.53 6.44
C THR A 151 2.83 -22.61 7.71
N PRO A 152 2.31 -23.15 8.82
CA PRO A 152 3.08 -23.33 10.04
C PRO A 152 4.34 -24.15 9.80
N GLY A 153 5.47 -23.73 10.40
CA GLY A 153 6.76 -24.39 10.24
C GLY A 153 7.57 -23.91 9.02
N CYS A 154 7.09 -22.92 8.27
CA CYS A 154 7.81 -22.37 7.11
C CYS A 154 9.18 -21.77 7.49
N LEU A 155 9.33 -21.23 8.71
CA LEU A 155 10.57 -20.64 9.20
C LEU A 155 11.32 -21.57 10.17
N THR A 156 10.65 -22.57 10.74
CA THR A 156 11.22 -23.41 11.83
C THR A 156 11.50 -24.85 11.41
N ASN A 157 10.78 -25.39 10.44
CA ASN A 157 10.90 -26.80 10.03
C ASN A 157 11.68 -26.93 8.73
N GLN A 158 12.93 -27.36 8.80
CA GLN A 158 13.84 -27.53 7.65
C GLN A 158 13.38 -28.61 6.65
N ILE A 159 12.58 -29.59 7.09
CA ILE A 159 12.10 -30.69 6.21
C ILE A 159 10.99 -30.24 5.29
N GLN A 160 10.36 -29.10 5.58
CA GLN A 160 9.23 -28.59 4.80
C GLN A 160 9.68 -28.07 3.43
N LYS A 161 8.89 -28.36 2.36
CA LYS A 161 9.20 -27.93 1.00
C LYS A 161 9.26 -26.40 0.83
N GLN A 162 8.51 -25.65 1.66
CA GLN A 162 8.44 -24.19 1.64
C GLN A 162 9.34 -23.54 2.70
N PHE A 163 10.30 -24.26 3.24
CA PHE A 163 11.23 -23.72 4.23
C PHE A 163 11.99 -22.50 3.67
N LYS A 164 12.07 -21.44 4.48
CA LYS A 164 12.76 -20.18 4.15
C LYS A 164 13.52 -19.67 5.37
N GLU A 165 14.67 -19.08 5.14
CA GLU A 165 15.51 -18.43 6.15
C GLU A 165 15.63 -16.92 5.84
N PRO A 166 14.59 -16.11 6.10
CA PRO A 166 14.67 -14.68 5.84
C PRO A 166 15.54 -13.98 6.87
N ARG A 167 16.14 -12.86 6.45
CA ARG A 167 16.80 -11.91 7.35
C ARG A 167 15.85 -10.84 7.90
N LEU A 168 14.74 -10.62 7.23
CA LEU A 168 13.71 -9.65 7.61
C LEU A 168 12.34 -10.16 7.20
N LEU A 169 11.36 -9.99 8.07
CA LEU A 169 9.97 -10.30 7.81
C LEU A 169 9.13 -9.01 7.78
N ILE A 170 8.32 -8.83 6.74
CA ILE A 170 7.39 -7.71 6.63
C ILE A 170 5.97 -8.28 6.62
N VAL A 171 5.11 -7.78 7.49
CA VAL A 171 3.76 -8.30 7.72
C VAL A 171 2.72 -7.21 7.49
N SER A 172 1.64 -7.53 6.77
CA SER A 172 0.55 -6.57 6.52
C SER A 172 -0.36 -6.35 7.72
N ASP A 173 -0.57 -7.36 8.57
CA ASP A 173 -1.40 -7.26 9.76
C ASP A 173 -0.95 -8.29 10.80
N PRO A 174 -0.38 -7.85 11.94
CA PRO A 174 0.11 -8.77 12.95
C PRO A 174 -1.00 -9.57 13.64
N ARG A 175 -2.26 -9.14 13.52
CA ARG A 175 -3.40 -9.88 14.08
C ARG A 175 -3.78 -11.08 13.22
N VAL A 176 -3.82 -10.91 11.90
CA VAL A 176 -4.18 -11.98 10.95
C VAL A 176 -3.00 -12.92 10.75
N ASP A 177 -1.80 -12.36 10.59
CA ASP A 177 -0.57 -13.08 10.31
C ASP A 177 0.23 -13.41 11.59
N HIS A 178 -0.47 -13.58 12.74
CA HIS A 178 0.16 -13.82 14.04
C HIS A 178 1.07 -15.06 14.06
N GLN A 179 0.76 -16.08 13.24
CA GLN A 179 1.59 -17.28 13.13
C GLN A 179 2.98 -16.96 12.60
N ALA A 180 3.08 -16.14 11.56
CA ALA A 180 4.36 -15.74 10.98
C ALA A 180 5.20 -14.92 11.98
N VAL A 181 4.56 -14.00 12.71
CA VAL A 181 5.21 -13.17 13.74
C VAL A 181 5.73 -14.03 14.89
N THR A 182 4.95 -15.02 15.34
CA THR A 182 5.36 -15.95 16.41
C THR A 182 6.53 -16.82 15.97
N GLU A 183 6.51 -17.36 14.76
CA GLU A 183 7.62 -18.16 14.24
C GLU A 183 8.90 -17.33 14.04
N ALA A 184 8.76 -16.09 13.56
CA ALA A 184 9.89 -15.17 13.44
C ALA A 184 10.58 -14.92 14.79
N SER A 185 9.81 -14.85 15.88
CA SER A 185 10.36 -14.69 17.22
C SER A 185 11.18 -15.90 17.70
N TYR A 186 10.85 -17.12 17.27
CA TYR A 186 11.63 -18.31 17.59
C TYR A 186 12.96 -18.38 16.85
N VAL A 187 12.98 -17.88 15.61
CA VAL A 187 14.18 -17.87 14.77
C VAL A 187 15.04 -16.61 15.02
N GLY A 188 14.49 -15.59 15.70
CA GLY A 188 15.18 -14.32 15.94
C GLY A 188 15.23 -13.40 14.73
N VAL A 189 14.25 -13.50 13.83
CA VAL A 189 14.12 -12.64 12.63
C VAL A 189 13.38 -11.37 13.00
N PRO A 190 13.91 -10.16 12.71
CA PRO A 190 13.22 -8.90 12.95
C PRO A 190 11.97 -8.77 12.09
N VAL A 191 10.92 -8.16 12.68
CA VAL A 191 9.59 -8.03 12.07
C VAL A 191 9.20 -6.58 11.92
N ILE A 192 8.87 -6.20 10.67
CA ILE A 192 8.22 -4.92 10.34
C ILE A 192 6.74 -5.21 10.10
N SER A 193 5.83 -4.42 10.67
CA SER A 193 4.40 -4.64 10.48
C SER A 193 3.62 -3.34 10.27
N PHE A 194 2.62 -3.41 9.37
CA PHE A 194 1.59 -2.38 9.27
C PHE A 194 0.55 -2.60 10.37
N CYS A 195 0.43 -1.65 11.27
CA CYS A 195 -0.37 -1.79 12.48
C CYS A 195 -1.50 -0.77 12.50
N ASN A 196 -2.73 -1.25 12.72
CA ASN A 196 -3.86 -0.39 13.06
C ASN A 196 -3.87 -0.16 14.59
N THR A 197 -4.75 0.71 15.07
CA THR A 197 -4.87 1.03 16.50
C THR A 197 -5.20 -0.19 17.38
N ASP A 198 -5.86 -1.21 16.83
CA ASP A 198 -6.23 -2.46 17.51
C ASP A 198 -5.22 -3.60 17.34
N SER A 199 -4.11 -3.36 16.64
CA SER A 199 -3.10 -4.39 16.36
C SER A 199 -2.19 -4.64 17.56
N PRO A 200 -1.94 -5.91 17.95
CA PRO A 200 -0.97 -6.23 19.01
C PRO A 200 0.46 -6.02 18.47
N LEU A 201 1.30 -5.36 19.28
CA LEU A 201 2.71 -5.10 18.91
C LEU A 201 3.69 -6.14 19.48
N LYS A 202 3.20 -7.23 20.05
CA LYS A 202 4.06 -8.29 20.59
C LYS A 202 4.88 -8.91 19.46
N PHE A 203 6.21 -8.96 19.62
CA PHE A 203 7.20 -9.46 18.65
C PHE A 203 7.28 -8.64 17.36
N VAL A 204 6.84 -7.38 17.35
CA VAL A 204 7.01 -6.45 16.25
C VAL A 204 8.08 -5.44 16.61
N ASP A 205 9.14 -5.35 15.79
CA ASP A 205 10.27 -4.46 16.05
C ASP A 205 10.02 -3.06 15.49
N ILE A 206 9.47 -2.98 14.26
CA ILE A 206 9.10 -1.71 13.63
C ILE A 206 7.62 -1.75 13.28
N ALA A 207 6.83 -0.98 14.02
CA ALA A 207 5.42 -0.79 13.75
C ALA A 207 5.22 0.45 12.89
N ILE A 208 4.53 0.30 11.76
CA ILE A 208 4.10 1.41 10.89
C ILE A 208 2.61 1.65 11.17
N PRO A 209 2.25 2.71 11.91
CA PRO A 209 0.87 2.98 12.24
C PRO A 209 0.08 3.40 11.00
N CYS A 210 -0.93 2.63 10.61
CA CYS A 210 -1.77 2.91 9.45
C CYS A 210 -3.10 2.17 9.52
N ASN A 211 -4.01 2.51 8.61
CA ASN A 211 -5.24 1.75 8.41
C ASN A 211 -4.96 0.52 7.55
N ASN A 212 -4.75 -0.63 8.17
CA ASN A 212 -4.53 -1.89 7.45
C ASN A 212 -5.81 -2.63 7.07
N LYS A 213 -6.98 -2.05 7.33
CA LYS A 213 -8.30 -2.65 7.00
C LYS A 213 -8.86 -2.11 5.68
N GLY A 214 -8.48 -0.90 5.31
CA GLY A 214 -8.89 -0.28 4.05
C GLY A 214 -8.12 -0.82 2.86
N ALA A 215 -8.83 -1.21 1.79
CA ALA A 215 -8.21 -1.74 0.57
C ALA A 215 -7.27 -0.73 -0.10
N GLN A 216 -7.70 0.53 -0.20
CA GLN A 216 -6.90 1.61 -0.78
C GLN A 216 -5.73 2.02 0.15
N ALA A 217 -5.99 2.09 1.47
CA ALA A 217 -4.99 2.47 2.46
C ALA A 217 -3.78 1.51 2.45
N ILE A 218 -4.04 0.21 2.43
CA ILE A 218 -2.99 -0.81 2.44
C ILE A 218 -2.17 -0.79 1.14
N GLY A 219 -2.83 -0.63 -0.01
CA GLY A 219 -2.17 -0.51 -1.30
C GLY A 219 -1.25 0.70 -1.36
N LEU A 220 -1.71 1.87 -0.90
CA LEU A 220 -0.90 3.09 -0.84
C LEU A 220 0.31 2.92 0.09
N MET A 221 0.14 2.29 1.26
CA MET A 221 1.25 2.09 2.20
C MET A 221 2.35 1.20 1.61
N TRP A 222 1.97 0.13 0.90
CA TRP A 222 2.93 -0.72 0.18
C TRP A 222 3.62 0.03 -0.96
N TRP A 223 2.89 0.86 -1.70
CA TRP A 223 3.44 1.69 -2.76
C TRP A 223 4.46 2.70 -2.23
N LEU A 224 4.13 3.42 -1.14
CA LEU A 224 5.03 4.36 -0.48
C LEU A 224 6.29 3.64 0.05
N LEU A 225 6.13 2.49 0.68
CA LEU A 225 7.26 1.70 1.19
C LEU A 225 8.17 1.25 0.03
N ALA A 226 7.62 0.76 -1.08
CA ALA A 226 8.39 0.38 -2.27
C ALA A 226 9.17 1.57 -2.82
N ARG A 227 8.53 2.72 -2.96
CA ARG A 227 9.15 3.95 -3.47
C ARG A 227 10.33 4.36 -2.59
N GLU A 228 10.16 4.43 -1.28
CA GLU A 228 11.24 4.85 -0.38
C GLU A 228 12.40 3.84 -0.35
N VAL A 229 12.13 2.54 -0.41
CA VAL A 229 13.17 1.51 -0.51
C VAL A 229 13.99 1.67 -1.80
N LEU A 230 13.36 1.89 -2.94
CA LEU A 230 14.04 2.07 -4.23
C LEU A 230 14.82 3.38 -4.30
N LEU A 231 14.30 4.45 -3.67
CA LEU A 231 15.01 5.72 -3.50
C LEU A 231 16.31 5.54 -2.70
N ILE A 232 16.26 4.83 -1.58
CA ILE A 232 17.44 4.57 -0.73
C ILE A 232 18.44 3.67 -1.46
N LYS A 233 17.97 2.69 -2.23
CA LYS A 233 18.82 1.83 -3.08
C LYS A 233 19.39 2.55 -4.31
N GLY A 234 19.05 3.81 -4.53
CA GLY A 234 19.57 4.63 -5.64
C GLY A 234 19.05 4.26 -7.03
N LYS A 235 17.99 3.43 -7.12
CA LYS A 235 17.35 3.06 -8.39
C LYS A 235 16.46 4.17 -8.96
N MET A 236 16.11 5.15 -8.15
CA MET A 236 15.22 6.25 -8.49
C MET A 236 15.70 7.57 -7.90
N THR A 237 15.20 8.68 -8.43
CA THR A 237 15.41 10.02 -7.89
C THR A 237 14.08 10.63 -7.45
N ARG A 238 14.10 11.51 -6.44
CA ARG A 238 12.89 12.18 -5.95
C ARG A 238 12.27 13.17 -6.94
N GLN A 239 13.02 13.57 -7.96
CA GLN A 239 12.57 14.51 -8.99
C GLN A 239 11.74 13.83 -10.07
N THR A 240 12.09 12.60 -10.44
CA THR A 240 11.43 11.85 -11.51
C THR A 240 10.15 11.13 -11.07
N GLY A 241 9.84 11.15 -9.77
CA GLY A 241 8.70 10.38 -9.24
C GLY A 241 8.99 8.87 -9.14
N PHE A 242 7.96 8.05 -9.12
CA PHE A 242 8.11 6.59 -9.12
C PHE A 242 8.13 6.07 -10.57
N VAL A 243 9.28 6.19 -11.23
CA VAL A 243 9.51 5.67 -12.59
C VAL A 243 10.49 4.51 -12.51
N LEU A 244 10.12 3.36 -13.04
CA LEU A 244 10.95 2.17 -13.15
C LEU A 244 10.87 1.66 -14.59
N ASP A 245 12.01 1.39 -15.22
CA ASP A 245 12.11 0.90 -16.61
C ASP A 245 11.27 1.77 -17.60
N ASP A 246 11.40 3.11 -17.49
CA ASP A 246 10.70 4.12 -18.28
C ASP A 246 9.16 4.14 -18.14
N LYS A 247 8.62 3.43 -17.15
CA LYS A 247 7.19 3.43 -16.83
C LYS A 247 6.93 4.10 -15.50
N GLU A 248 5.99 5.03 -15.48
CA GLU A 248 5.50 5.62 -14.24
C GLU A 248 4.61 4.63 -13.51
N ILE A 249 4.95 4.35 -12.23
CA ILE A 249 4.21 3.43 -11.38
C ILE A 249 3.26 4.24 -10.51
N MET A 250 2.00 4.26 -10.91
CA MET A 250 0.94 4.91 -10.13
C MET A 250 0.51 4.05 -8.93
N PRO A 251 0.02 4.67 -7.85
CA PRO A 251 -0.45 3.94 -6.67
C PRO A 251 -1.61 2.99 -6.98
N ASP A 252 -2.41 3.27 -8.01
CA ASP A 252 -3.52 2.43 -8.47
C ASP A 252 -3.10 0.99 -8.82
N LEU A 253 -1.86 0.81 -9.29
CA LEU A 253 -1.31 -0.51 -9.59
C LEU A 253 -1.27 -1.43 -8.36
N TYR A 254 -1.16 -0.85 -7.17
CA TYR A 254 -1.11 -1.56 -5.89
C TYR A 254 -2.48 -1.76 -5.25
N PHE A 255 -3.52 -1.06 -5.72
CA PHE A 255 -4.85 -1.17 -5.15
C PHE A 255 -5.49 -2.52 -5.46
N TYR A 256 -6.27 -3.00 -4.52
CA TYR A 256 -7.09 -4.17 -4.70
C TYR A 256 -8.16 -3.90 -5.75
N ARG A 257 -8.34 -4.85 -6.66
CA ARG A 257 -9.45 -4.85 -7.64
C ARG A 257 -10.27 -6.10 -7.42
N ASP A 258 -11.58 -5.95 -7.43
CA ASP A 258 -12.48 -7.08 -7.30
C ASP A 258 -12.41 -7.96 -8.56
N PRO A 259 -12.35 -9.30 -8.39
CA PRO A 259 -12.28 -10.22 -9.53
C PRO A 259 -13.46 -10.06 -10.50
N GLU A 260 -14.66 -9.79 -9.98
CA GLU A 260 -15.86 -9.58 -10.80
C GLU A 260 -15.77 -8.31 -11.67
N GLU A 261 -15.11 -7.25 -11.18
CA GLU A 261 -14.87 -6.03 -11.95
C GLU A 261 -13.82 -6.28 -13.04
N GLN A 262 -12.78 -7.05 -12.73
CA GLN A 262 -11.74 -7.42 -13.72
C GLN A 262 -12.34 -8.25 -14.85
N GLU A 263 -13.18 -9.25 -14.54
CA GLU A 263 -13.87 -10.04 -15.57
C GLU A 263 -14.78 -9.18 -16.44
N LYS A 264 -15.46 -8.19 -15.87
CA LYS A 264 -16.29 -7.23 -16.63
C LYS A 264 -15.45 -6.32 -17.52
N GLU A 265 -14.30 -5.84 -17.02
CA GLU A 265 -13.36 -5.02 -17.80
C GLU A 265 -12.77 -5.85 -18.96
N GLU A 266 -12.33 -7.08 -18.72
CA GLU A 266 -11.79 -7.98 -19.75
C GLU A 266 -12.84 -8.38 -20.81
N LEU A 267 -14.11 -8.46 -20.42
CA LEU A 267 -15.21 -8.71 -21.35
C LEU A 267 -15.61 -7.43 -22.13
N ALA A 268 -15.39 -6.26 -21.53
CA ALA A 268 -15.70 -4.97 -22.15
C ALA A 268 -14.58 -4.46 -23.07
N GLU A 269 -13.32 -4.88 -22.86
CA GLU A 269 -12.25 -4.60 -23.81
C GLU A 269 -12.54 -5.34 -25.11
N PRO A 270 -12.70 -4.63 -26.26
CA PRO A 270 -12.84 -5.29 -27.54
C PRO A 270 -11.56 -6.10 -27.76
N ARG A 271 -11.70 -7.43 -27.78
CA ARG A 271 -10.60 -8.31 -28.19
C ARG A 271 -10.14 -7.81 -29.53
N GLU A 272 -8.96 -7.18 -29.60
CA GLU A 272 -8.30 -6.94 -30.87
C GLU A 272 -8.23 -8.27 -31.59
N VAL A 273 -9.06 -8.43 -32.59
CA VAL A 273 -9.01 -9.56 -33.48
C VAL A 273 -7.64 -9.45 -34.14
N LYS A 274 -6.68 -10.22 -33.66
CA LYS A 274 -5.39 -10.35 -34.32
C LYS A 274 -5.72 -10.73 -35.76
N GLU A 275 -5.44 -9.85 -36.69
CA GLU A 275 -5.60 -10.15 -38.12
C GLU A 275 -4.92 -11.50 -38.40
N PRO A 276 -5.62 -12.43 -39.09
CA PRO A 276 -5.03 -13.73 -39.42
C PRO A 276 -3.77 -13.46 -40.22
N TRP A 277 -2.68 -14.12 -39.83
CA TRP A 277 -1.39 -14.02 -40.55
C TRP A 277 -1.61 -14.17 -42.05
N PRO A 278 -1.08 -13.28 -42.90
CA PRO A 278 -1.21 -13.41 -44.34
C PRO A 278 -0.43 -14.65 -44.80
N GLY A 279 -1.13 -15.73 -45.03
CA GLY A 279 -0.53 -17.00 -45.50
C GLY A 279 -1.22 -18.29 -45.11
N VAL A 280 -2.22 -18.25 -44.22
CA VAL A 280 -3.05 -19.44 -43.93
C VAL A 280 -4.38 -19.28 -44.64
N ALA A 281 -4.57 -19.97 -45.76
CA ALA A 281 -5.89 -20.07 -46.41
C ALA A 281 -6.86 -20.72 -45.41
N VAL A 282 -7.81 -19.91 -44.93
CA VAL A 282 -8.90 -20.40 -44.10
C VAL A 282 -9.76 -21.27 -45.02
N PRO A 283 -9.98 -22.59 -44.73
CA PRO A 283 -10.90 -23.39 -45.52
C PRO A 283 -12.29 -22.74 -45.40
N GLU A 284 -12.87 -22.37 -46.53
CA GLU A 284 -14.24 -21.84 -46.60
C GLU A 284 -15.17 -22.88 -45.96
N VAL A 285 -15.79 -22.52 -44.87
CA VAL A 285 -16.88 -23.32 -44.28
C VAL A 285 -18.06 -23.14 -45.20
N PRO A 286 -18.57 -24.25 -45.86
CA PRO A 286 -19.68 -24.14 -46.79
C PRO A 286 -20.90 -23.60 -46.07
N ARG A 287 -21.55 -22.59 -46.65
CA ARG A 287 -22.78 -22.00 -46.10
C ARG A 287 -23.81 -23.09 -45.93
N VAL A 288 -24.51 -23.05 -44.80
CA VAL A 288 -25.53 -24.07 -44.40
C VAL A 288 -26.59 -24.33 -45.48
N GLU A 289 -26.79 -23.39 -46.41
CA GLU A 289 -27.70 -23.53 -47.56
C GLU A 289 -27.23 -24.54 -48.61
N GLU A 290 -25.93 -24.80 -48.77
CA GLU A 290 -25.42 -25.79 -49.74
C GLU A 290 -25.48 -27.24 -49.21
N VAL A 291 -25.39 -27.40 -47.90
CA VAL A 291 -25.50 -28.73 -47.27
C VAL A 291 -26.94 -29.26 -47.30
N VAL A 292 -27.94 -28.37 -47.26
CA VAL A 292 -29.36 -28.74 -47.33
C VAL A 292 -29.77 -29.18 -48.72
N ARG A 293 -29.09 -28.72 -49.78
CA ARG A 293 -29.37 -29.15 -51.16
C ARG A 293 -28.78 -30.50 -51.52
N SER A 294 -27.72 -30.93 -50.86
CA SER A 294 -27.09 -32.24 -51.14
C SER A 294 -27.72 -33.42 -50.39
N VAL A 295 -28.56 -33.21 -49.39
CA VAL A 295 -29.23 -34.27 -48.60
C VAL A 295 -30.67 -34.48 -48.99
N GLY A 296 -31.19 -33.73 -49.95
CA GLY A 296 -32.60 -33.76 -50.36
C GLY A 296 -32.89 -34.49 -51.70
N MET A 297 -32.11 -35.54 -52.00
CA MET A 297 -32.46 -36.47 -53.12
C MET A 297 -32.18 -37.90 -52.69
N VAL A 298 -33.16 -38.49 -52.04
CA VAL A 298 -33.72 -39.82 -52.32
C VAL A 298 -35.14 -39.85 -51.73
#